data_a145b0e6ce7f23cfeaa3cb6298a90764
#
_entry.id   a145b0e6ce7f23cfeaa3cb6298a90764
#
_cell.length_a   1.000
_cell.length_b   1.000
_cell.length_c   1.000
_cell.angle_alpha   90.00
_cell.angle_beta   90.00
_cell.angle_gamma   90.00
#
_symmetry.space_group_name_H-M   'P 1'
#
loop_
_entity.id
_entity.type
_entity.pdbx_description
1 polymer ?
#
loop_
_entity_poly.entity_id
_entity_poly.type
_entity_poly.pdbx_seq_one_letter_code
_entity_poly.pdbx_strand_id
1 'polypeptide(L)'
;ARRIAEESMVLLKNADQILPLKTSEKVAFVGGFAKKPRFQGGGSSHINCFKITNALEAVPADAQVIYAEGFPADKDLYDEKLASEALQAAKAADKVVIFAGLPDSFESEGYDRSHMRLPECQNRLIAEILEVQPNTVIVLHNGSPVEMPWINNVKGILEAYLGGQAGGAAVANILYGIVNPSGKLAETIPVKLADNPSYLNFGGGDKVEYREGVFVGYRYYDTKQMEVAYPFGYGLSYTTFTYSNLQISNTNPTEKDTVTVSVDVTNTGNVAGKEAVQLYVKDMTASTIRPEKELKGFEKVQLAPGETKTVTMKLDKRSFAWYNTQLQDWYAASGKYEILVGASSRDIRLSETIELSSSQVIPMHIHMNTTLGELFNNPNTKEAAKELTSRYLAAMNGGSDTA
;
A
#
# COMPACT_ATOMS: atom_id res chain seq x y z
N ALA A 1 19.71 4.91 -11.82
CA ALA A 1 19.53 4.17 -10.56
C ALA A 1 19.11 5.11 -9.42
N ARG A 2 19.92 6.16 -9.06
CA ARG A 2 19.67 7.02 -7.89
C ARG A 2 18.28 7.69 -7.93
N ARG A 3 17.92 8.36 -9.04
CA ARG A 3 16.62 9.03 -9.19
C ARG A 3 15.44 8.06 -9.00
N ILE A 4 15.55 6.81 -9.48
CA ILE A 4 14.50 5.80 -9.29
C ILE A 4 14.39 5.45 -7.80
N ALA A 5 15.51 5.24 -7.11
CA ALA A 5 15.52 4.98 -5.67
C ALA A 5 14.91 6.14 -4.87
N GLU A 6 15.30 7.39 -5.17
CA GLU A 6 14.75 8.61 -4.55
C GLU A 6 13.23 8.74 -4.72
N GLU A 7 12.69 8.32 -5.87
CA GLU A 7 11.26 8.39 -6.17
C GLU A 7 10.45 7.18 -5.66
N SER A 8 11.14 6.10 -5.24
CA SER A 8 10.51 4.88 -4.74
C SER A 8 10.45 4.80 -3.22
N MET A 9 11.38 5.45 -2.51
CA MET A 9 11.41 5.44 -1.05
C MET A 9 10.19 6.17 -0.48
N VAL A 10 9.65 5.63 0.62
CA VAL A 10 8.39 6.09 1.19
C VAL A 10 8.61 6.66 2.58
N LEU A 11 8.29 7.93 2.78
CA LEU A 11 8.27 8.54 4.11
C LEU A 11 6.99 8.11 4.83
N LEU A 12 7.12 7.22 5.82
CA LEU A 12 5.99 6.67 6.57
C LEU A 12 5.59 7.52 7.78
N LYS A 13 6.56 8.16 8.42
CA LYS A 13 6.31 9.02 9.60
C LYS A 13 7.26 10.21 9.59
N ASN A 14 6.76 11.39 9.98
CA ASN A 14 7.55 12.61 10.14
C ASN A 14 6.92 13.51 11.22
N ALA A 15 6.86 13.00 12.45
CA ALA A 15 6.35 13.75 13.59
C ALA A 15 7.28 14.93 13.94
N ASP A 16 6.69 16.05 14.33
CA ASP A 16 7.39 17.28 14.69
C ASP A 16 8.35 17.80 13.61
N GLN A 17 8.14 17.41 12.36
CA GLN A 17 9.04 17.74 11.24
C GLN A 17 10.50 17.37 11.55
N ILE A 18 10.71 16.15 12.13
CA ILE A 18 12.04 15.65 12.48
C ILE A 18 12.96 15.56 11.27
N LEU A 19 12.40 15.30 10.10
CA LEU A 19 13.02 15.37 8.80
C LEU A 19 12.50 16.58 8.00
N PRO A 20 13.31 17.19 7.12
CA PRO A 20 14.70 16.85 6.85
C PRO A 20 15.65 17.21 7.98
N LEU A 21 16.81 16.52 8.04
CA LEU A 21 17.93 16.82 8.90
C LEU A 21 18.59 18.14 8.46
N LYS A 22 19.16 18.87 9.40
CA LYS A 22 19.99 20.06 9.11
C LYS A 22 21.46 19.70 9.24
N THR A 23 22.30 20.24 8.38
CA THR A 23 23.76 19.99 8.44
C THR A 23 24.41 20.57 9.71
N SER A 24 23.76 21.57 10.33
CA SER A 24 24.17 22.13 11.63
C SER A 24 23.85 21.24 12.84
N GLU A 25 23.00 20.24 12.67
CA GLU A 25 22.63 19.28 13.74
C GLU A 25 23.68 18.17 13.81
N LYS A 26 24.01 17.76 15.03
CA LYS A 26 24.84 16.59 15.27
C LYS A 26 23.99 15.33 15.26
N VAL A 27 24.19 14.45 14.29
CA VAL A 27 23.34 13.27 14.07
C VAL A 27 24.13 11.99 14.30
N ALA A 28 23.61 11.06 15.07
CA ALA A 28 24.16 9.72 15.19
C ALA A 28 23.54 8.82 14.11
N PHE A 29 24.35 8.22 13.23
CA PHE A 29 23.97 7.14 12.35
C PHE A 29 24.30 5.80 13.01
N VAL A 30 23.28 5.01 13.30
CA VAL A 30 23.40 3.72 13.97
C VAL A 30 22.93 2.61 13.03
N GLY A 31 23.65 1.50 13.00
CA GLY A 31 23.32 0.34 12.16
C GLY A 31 24.29 0.09 11.02
N GLY A 32 24.65 -1.16 10.82
CA GLY A 32 25.59 -1.58 9.78
C GLY A 32 25.14 -1.21 8.37
N PHE A 33 23.85 -1.11 8.12
CA PHE A 33 23.29 -0.75 6.79
C PHE A 33 23.58 0.69 6.39
N ALA A 34 23.92 1.59 7.31
CA ALA A 34 24.41 2.94 6.96
C ALA A 34 25.70 2.90 6.12
N LYS A 35 26.57 1.90 6.38
CA LYS A 35 27.87 1.72 5.72
C LYS A 35 27.87 0.60 4.68
N LYS A 36 27.12 -0.49 4.94
CA LYS A 36 26.97 -1.63 4.04
C LYS A 36 25.48 -1.85 3.77
N PRO A 37 24.86 -1.03 2.89
CA PRO A 37 23.43 -1.10 2.69
C PRO A 37 23.01 -2.44 2.12
N ARG A 38 21.89 -2.97 2.59
CA ARG A 38 21.18 -4.01 1.88
C ARG A 38 20.43 -3.37 0.72
N PHE A 39 20.93 -3.54 -0.50
CA PHE A 39 20.46 -2.80 -1.67
C PHE A 39 19.77 -3.69 -2.71
N GLN A 40 19.82 -4.99 -2.54
CA GLN A 40 19.24 -6.00 -3.44
C GLN A 40 18.76 -7.23 -2.66
N GLY A 41 17.92 -8.06 -3.29
CA GLY A 41 17.48 -9.32 -2.73
C GLY A 41 18.61 -10.37 -2.70
N GLY A 42 18.45 -11.37 -1.85
CA GLY A 42 19.29 -12.57 -1.84
C GLY A 42 18.89 -13.55 -2.95
N GLY A 43 19.78 -14.52 -3.25
CA GLY A 43 19.53 -15.56 -4.25
C GLY A 43 19.83 -15.14 -5.69
N SER A 44 19.04 -15.58 -6.64
CA SER A 44 19.29 -15.39 -8.09
C SER A 44 19.23 -13.95 -8.57
N SER A 45 18.62 -13.05 -7.80
CA SER A 45 18.59 -11.60 -8.06
C SER A 45 19.91 -10.89 -7.70
N HIS A 46 20.88 -11.61 -7.10
CA HIS A 46 22.15 -11.00 -6.68
C HIS A 46 23.02 -10.61 -7.86
N ILE A 47 23.42 -9.34 -7.89
CA ILE A 47 24.24 -8.75 -8.95
C ILE A 47 25.55 -8.22 -8.34
N ASN A 48 26.67 -8.47 -9.01
CA ASN A 48 27.96 -7.87 -8.68
C ASN A 48 28.02 -6.44 -9.24
N CYS A 49 27.58 -5.47 -8.43
CA CYS A 49 27.50 -4.09 -8.83
C CYS A 49 28.88 -3.45 -9.00
N PHE A 50 29.03 -2.67 -10.07
CA PHE A 50 30.27 -1.91 -10.34
C PHE A 50 30.58 -0.91 -9.22
N LYS A 51 29.53 -0.23 -8.68
CA LYS A 51 29.68 0.76 -7.62
C LYS A 51 28.44 0.74 -6.73
N ILE A 52 28.65 0.61 -5.44
CA ILE A 52 27.60 0.71 -4.42
C ILE A 52 27.85 2.00 -3.64
N THR A 53 26.79 2.79 -3.41
CA THR A 53 26.83 3.97 -2.53
C THR A 53 26.23 3.60 -1.19
N ASN A 54 26.77 4.17 -0.10
CA ASN A 54 26.19 4.05 1.23
C ASN A 54 25.77 5.43 1.77
N ALA A 55 24.89 5.43 2.75
CA ALA A 55 24.32 6.63 3.31
C ALA A 55 25.38 7.46 4.07
N LEU A 56 26.28 6.78 4.79
CA LEU A 56 27.32 7.44 5.60
C LEU A 56 28.30 8.28 4.78
N GLU A 57 28.70 7.79 3.60
CA GLU A 57 29.60 8.50 2.70
C GLU A 57 28.91 9.56 1.83
N ALA A 58 27.58 9.45 1.71
CA ALA A 58 26.78 10.32 0.83
C ALA A 58 26.14 11.53 1.54
N VAL A 59 26.40 11.71 2.83
CA VAL A 59 25.92 12.89 3.57
C VAL A 59 26.54 14.17 3.01
N PRO A 60 25.89 15.35 3.16
CA PRO A 60 26.49 16.63 2.82
C PRO A 60 27.85 16.84 3.51
N ALA A 61 28.78 17.49 2.84
CA ALA A 61 30.17 17.64 3.31
C ALA A 61 30.29 18.40 4.64
N ASP A 62 29.32 19.27 4.96
CA ASP A 62 29.23 20.05 6.19
C ASP A 62 28.37 19.38 7.27
N ALA A 63 27.83 18.20 7.01
CA ALA A 63 27.02 17.46 7.98
C ALA A 63 27.87 16.88 9.11
N GLN A 64 27.37 16.98 10.34
CA GLN A 64 28.04 16.47 11.54
C GLN A 64 27.48 15.09 11.89
N VAL A 65 28.12 14.01 11.43
CA VAL A 65 27.66 12.64 11.67
C VAL A 65 28.63 11.88 12.56
N ILE A 66 28.07 11.22 13.60
CA ILE A 66 28.73 10.21 14.40
C ILE A 66 28.22 8.85 13.95
N TYR A 67 29.08 7.91 13.62
CA TYR A 67 28.70 6.55 13.26
C TYR A 67 28.96 5.57 14.38
N ALA A 68 27.98 4.69 14.64
CA ALA A 68 28.14 3.51 15.49
C ALA A 68 27.45 2.30 14.83
N GLU A 69 28.07 1.14 14.83
CA GLU A 69 27.50 -0.06 14.20
C GLU A 69 26.25 -0.56 14.94
N GLY A 70 26.26 -0.54 16.27
CA GLY A 70 25.13 -0.85 17.12
C GLY A 70 24.75 -2.32 17.19
N PHE A 71 24.66 -3.01 16.06
CA PHE A 71 24.35 -4.42 15.92
C PHE A 71 24.99 -5.01 14.65
N PRO A 72 25.27 -6.33 14.61
CA PRO A 72 25.73 -7.01 13.41
C PRO A 72 24.71 -6.92 12.27
N ALA A 73 25.13 -6.55 11.06
CA ALA A 73 24.22 -6.39 9.92
C ALA A 73 23.74 -7.72 9.30
N ASP A 74 24.44 -8.83 9.58
CA ASP A 74 24.27 -10.13 8.91
C ASP A 74 23.60 -11.21 9.77
N LYS A 75 23.40 -10.94 11.07
CA LYS A 75 22.88 -11.95 12.03
C LYS A 75 22.12 -11.30 13.18
N ASP A 76 21.25 -12.07 13.79
CA ASP A 76 20.51 -11.68 15.00
C ASP A 76 21.32 -12.05 16.25
N LEU A 77 22.22 -11.16 16.64
CA LEU A 77 23.04 -11.29 17.85
C LEU A 77 23.15 -9.93 18.52
N TYR A 78 22.70 -9.84 19.77
CA TYR A 78 22.89 -8.65 20.57
C TYR A 78 24.31 -8.60 21.09
N ASP A 79 25.10 -7.60 20.67
CA ASP A 79 26.47 -7.35 21.11
C ASP A 79 26.48 -6.14 22.07
N GLU A 80 26.78 -6.39 23.35
CA GLU A 80 26.76 -5.36 24.40
C GLU A 80 27.75 -4.22 24.13
N LYS A 81 28.89 -4.50 23.52
CA LYS A 81 29.87 -3.47 23.19
C LYS A 81 29.35 -2.56 22.08
N LEU A 82 28.87 -3.13 20.99
CA LEU A 82 28.30 -2.37 19.88
C LEU A 82 27.07 -1.54 20.34
N ALA A 83 26.21 -2.14 21.15
CA ALA A 83 25.06 -1.44 21.72
C ALA A 83 25.48 -0.29 22.65
N SER A 84 26.48 -0.48 23.51
CA SER A 84 27.00 0.59 24.36
C SER A 84 27.59 1.75 23.57
N GLU A 85 28.36 1.46 22.52
CA GLU A 85 28.89 2.48 21.62
C GLU A 85 27.78 3.26 20.92
N ALA A 86 26.72 2.59 20.47
CA ALA A 86 25.55 3.22 19.85
C ALA A 86 24.77 4.12 20.83
N LEU A 87 24.58 3.66 22.08
CA LEU A 87 23.93 4.46 23.12
C LEU A 87 24.75 5.70 23.48
N GLN A 88 26.09 5.61 23.50
CA GLN A 88 26.96 6.77 23.71
C GLN A 88 26.84 7.76 22.55
N ALA A 89 26.83 7.28 21.30
CA ALA A 89 26.63 8.12 20.12
C ALA A 89 25.27 8.81 20.16
N ALA A 90 24.20 8.08 20.53
CA ALA A 90 22.84 8.60 20.64
C ALA A 90 22.72 9.72 21.68
N LYS A 91 23.34 9.55 22.86
CA LYS A 91 23.37 10.56 23.92
C LYS A 91 24.16 11.81 23.55
N ALA A 92 25.16 11.69 22.66
CA ALA A 92 26.01 12.78 22.24
C ALA A 92 25.47 13.55 21.01
N ALA A 93 24.35 13.13 20.44
CA ALA A 93 23.76 13.67 19.24
C ALA A 93 22.42 14.41 19.52
N ASP A 94 22.06 15.34 18.65
CA ASP A 94 20.76 16.03 18.67
C ASP A 94 19.62 15.14 18.14
N LYS A 95 19.98 14.25 17.19
CA LYS A 95 19.08 13.28 16.58
C LYS A 95 19.79 11.95 16.29
N VAL A 96 19.02 10.87 16.20
CA VAL A 96 19.54 9.56 15.79
C VAL A 96 18.81 9.09 14.54
N VAL A 97 19.55 8.51 13.60
CA VAL A 97 19.01 7.76 12.46
C VAL A 97 19.50 6.32 12.59
N ILE A 98 18.58 5.38 12.78
CA ILE A 98 18.88 3.95 12.87
C ILE A 98 18.59 3.30 11.53
N PHE A 99 19.58 2.66 10.95
CA PHE A 99 19.49 1.90 9.70
C PHE A 99 19.21 0.44 10.03
N ALA A 100 17.93 0.10 10.11
CA ALA A 100 17.44 -1.23 10.43
C ALA A 100 16.93 -1.95 9.17
N GLY A 101 16.65 -3.23 9.27
CA GLY A 101 16.10 -4.01 8.16
C GLY A 101 16.39 -5.50 8.26
N LEU A 102 16.13 -6.21 7.17
CA LEU A 102 16.26 -7.66 7.12
C LEU A 102 17.58 -8.05 6.45
N PRO A 103 18.47 -8.80 7.10
CA PRO A 103 19.62 -9.42 6.45
C PRO A 103 19.19 -10.56 5.50
N ASP A 104 20.07 -10.99 4.61
CA ASP A 104 19.80 -12.10 3.67
C ASP A 104 19.42 -13.40 4.38
N SER A 105 19.87 -13.61 5.62
CA SER A 105 19.48 -14.75 6.45
C SER A 105 18.02 -14.73 6.91
N PHE A 106 17.35 -13.58 6.82
CA PHE A 106 15.93 -13.41 7.17
C PHE A 106 15.02 -13.35 5.93
N GLU A 107 15.53 -12.87 4.81
CA GLU A 107 14.75 -12.68 3.60
C GLU A 107 15.64 -12.94 2.37
N SER A 108 15.37 -14.03 1.68
CA SER A 108 16.10 -14.45 0.48
C SER A 108 15.24 -15.38 -0.38
N GLU A 109 15.67 -15.63 -1.60
CA GLU A 109 15.12 -16.68 -2.43
C GLU A 109 15.40 -18.07 -1.82
N GLY A 110 14.48 -19.01 -2.01
CA GLY A 110 14.67 -20.42 -1.63
C GLY A 110 14.15 -20.82 -0.25
N TYR A 111 13.67 -19.87 0.55
CA TYR A 111 12.96 -20.14 1.79
C TYR A 111 11.98 -19.02 2.15
N ASP A 112 10.94 -19.37 2.92
CA ASP A 112 9.93 -18.45 3.37
C ASP A 112 10.22 -17.91 4.78
N ARG A 113 9.87 -16.66 5.01
CA ARG A 113 9.92 -16.06 6.34
C ARG A 113 8.87 -16.70 7.24
N SER A 114 9.25 -17.10 8.44
CA SER A 114 8.34 -17.64 9.45
C SER A 114 7.65 -16.57 10.30
N HIS A 115 8.09 -15.31 10.24
CA HIS A 115 7.56 -14.17 10.96
C HIS A 115 7.89 -12.84 10.25
N MET A 116 7.17 -11.77 10.60
CA MET A 116 7.40 -10.42 10.07
C MET A 116 8.33 -9.57 10.95
N ARG A 117 8.89 -10.10 12.00
CA ARG A 117 9.75 -9.33 12.93
C ARG A 117 11.09 -8.98 12.29
N LEU A 118 11.63 -7.81 12.66
CA LEU A 118 13.05 -7.52 12.51
C LEU A 118 13.88 -8.46 13.40
N PRO A 119 15.20 -8.60 13.16
CA PRO A 119 16.10 -9.21 14.13
C PRO A 119 15.89 -8.64 15.53
N GLU A 120 15.86 -9.48 16.55
CA GLU A 120 15.56 -9.07 17.92
C GLU A 120 16.61 -8.11 18.46
N CYS A 121 17.88 -8.28 18.07
CA CYS A 121 18.97 -7.36 18.44
C CYS A 121 18.70 -5.93 17.96
N GLN A 122 18.03 -5.75 16.79
CA GLN A 122 17.65 -4.43 16.28
C GLN A 122 16.50 -3.85 17.10
N ASN A 123 15.42 -4.61 17.31
CA ASN A 123 14.27 -4.15 18.10
C ASN A 123 14.68 -3.74 19.52
N ARG A 124 15.55 -4.54 20.15
CA ARG A 124 16.07 -4.25 21.47
C ARG A 124 16.87 -2.95 21.49
N LEU A 125 17.81 -2.76 20.58
CA LEU A 125 18.62 -1.54 20.53
C LEU A 125 17.77 -0.30 20.19
N ILE A 126 16.77 -0.42 19.30
CA ILE A 126 15.82 0.66 19.03
C ILE A 126 15.13 1.10 20.33
N ALA A 127 14.62 0.14 21.11
CA ALA A 127 13.98 0.44 22.40
C ALA A 127 14.92 1.16 23.37
N GLU A 128 16.14 0.66 23.53
CA GLU A 128 17.17 1.25 24.41
C GLU A 128 17.58 2.67 23.94
N ILE A 129 17.70 2.91 22.65
CA ILE A 129 18.00 4.25 22.10
C ILE A 129 16.85 5.21 22.35
N LEU A 130 15.61 4.78 22.22
CA LEU A 130 14.43 5.62 22.46
C LEU A 130 14.33 6.11 23.91
N GLU A 131 14.85 5.36 24.87
CA GLU A 131 14.93 5.78 26.29
C GLU A 131 15.89 6.97 26.50
N VAL A 132 16.92 7.10 25.66
CA VAL A 132 17.97 8.12 25.83
C VAL A 132 17.91 9.24 24.79
N GLN A 133 17.27 8.99 23.64
CA GLN A 133 17.15 9.96 22.56
C GLN A 133 15.79 9.80 21.82
N PRO A 134 14.78 10.56 22.20
CA PRO A 134 13.44 10.50 21.55
C PRO A 134 13.41 11.05 20.14
N ASN A 135 14.40 11.87 19.74
CA ASN A 135 14.50 12.38 18.38
C ASN A 135 15.13 11.34 17.44
N THR A 136 14.44 10.21 17.30
CA THR A 136 14.91 9.05 16.56
C THR A 136 14.10 8.86 15.26
N VAL A 137 14.84 8.60 14.20
CA VAL A 137 14.34 8.24 12.85
C VAL A 137 14.81 6.81 12.55
N ILE A 138 13.93 5.99 11.98
CA ILE A 138 14.28 4.66 11.47
C ILE A 138 14.29 4.69 9.94
N VAL A 139 15.36 4.19 9.34
CA VAL A 139 15.45 3.88 7.91
C VAL A 139 15.38 2.37 7.76
N LEU A 140 14.38 1.88 7.05
CA LEU A 140 14.14 0.45 6.86
C LEU A 140 14.71 -0.04 5.53
N HIS A 141 15.45 -1.14 5.58
CA HIS A 141 16.03 -1.85 4.44
C HIS A 141 15.50 -3.29 4.40
N ASN A 142 14.33 -3.49 3.78
CA ASN A 142 13.64 -4.77 3.66
C ASN A 142 12.95 -4.87 2.30
N GLY A 143 12.70 -6.08 1.82
CA GLY A 143 11.98 -6.32 0.57
C GLY A 143 10.49 -6.56 0.78
N SER A 144 10.07 -6.87 2.01
CA SER A 144 8.69 -7.17 2.38
C SER A 144 8.36 -6.60 3.77
N PRO A 145 7.07 -6.44 4.13
CA PRO A 145 6.64 -5.79 5.36
C PRO A 145 7.28 -6.34 6.63
N VAL A 146 7.49 -5.47 7.60
CA VAL A 146 8.00 -5.82 8.93
C VAL A 146 7.07 -5.31 10.03
N GLU A 147 7.05 -6.04 11.15
CA GLU A 147 6.41 -5.60 12.39
C GLU A 147 7.23 -4.47 13.03
N MET A 148 6.57 -3.41 13.44
CA MET A 148 7.19 -2.20 14.00
C MET A 148 6.69 -1.92 15.42
N PRO A 149 7.10 -2.67 16.44
CA PRO A 149 6.58 -2.50 17.82
C PRO A 149 6.86 -1.11 18.39
N TRP A 150 7.83 -0.41 17.87
CA TRP A 150 8.27 0.93 18.24
C TRP A 150 7.60 2.06 17.42
N ILE A 151 6.67 1.74 16.51
CA ILE A 151 6.05 2.68 15.55
C ILE A 151 5.50 3.96 16.20
N ASN A 152 4.94 3.85 17.40
CA ASN A 152 4.36 4.99 18.13
C ASN A 152 5.42 5.87 18.81
N ASN A 153 6.60 5.33 19.11
CA ASN A 153 7.62 5.98 19.91
C ASN A 153 8.68 6.71 19.08
N VAL A 154 8.89 6.32 17.81
CA VAL A 154 9.82 7.00 16.91
C VAL A 154 9.17 8.22 16.26
N LYS A 155 9.96 9.24 15.94
CA LYS A 155 9.46 10.45 15.28
C LYS A 155 9.49 10.39 13.76
N GLY A 156 10.39 9.61 13.18
CA GLY A 156 10.49 9.46 11.73
C GLY A 156 10.65 8.01 11.30
N ILE A 157 10.07 7.65 10.15
CA ILE A 157 10.24 6.34 9.52
C ILE A 157 10.35 6.55 8.02
N LEU A 158 11.46 6.11 7.42
CA LEU A 158 11.68 6.08 5.99
C LEU A 158 11.80 4.62 5.54
N GLU A 159 10.87 4.16 4.74
CA GLU A 159 10.96 2.87 4.07
C GLU A 159 11.81 3.01 2.81
N ALA A 160 13.05 2.53 2.88
CA ALA A 160 14.02 2.63 1.79
C ALA A 160 14.00 1.40 0.87
N TYR A 161 13.33 0.33 1.29
CA TYR A 161 13.29 -0.92 0.54
C TYR A 161 14.69 -1.42 0.14
N LEU A 162 14.78 -2.12 -0.98
CA LEU A 162 16.02 -2.54 -1.63
C LEU A 162 16.36 -1.55 -2.74
N GLY A 163 16.96 -0.43 -2.38
CA GLY A 163 17.13 0.76 -3.23
C GLY A 163 18.10 0.63 -4.41
N GLY A 164 18.68 -0.56 -4.66
CA GLY A 164 19.67 -0.79 -5.69
C GLY A 164 21.03 -0.13 -5.38
N GLN A 165 21.97 -0.24 -6.30
CA GLN A 165 23.35 0.20 -6.09
C GLN A 165 23.53 1.68 -5.68
N ALA A 166 22.56 2.54 -5.97
CA ALA A 166 22.58 3.95 -5.62
C ALA A 166 21.65 4.30 -4.42
N GLY A 167 21.11 3.30 -3.73
CA GLY A 167 20.15 3.46 -2.64
C GLY A 167 20.69 4.25 -1.46
N GLY A 168 21.95 4.02 -1.06
CA GLY A 168 22.54 4.76 0.05
C GLY A 168 22.61 6.27 -0.19
N ALA A 169 23.00 6.70 -1.40
CA ALA A 169 22.99 8.12 -1.77
C ALA A 169 21.55 8.68 -1.85
N ALA A 170 20.58 7.88 -2.29
CA ALA A 170 19.18 8.29 -2.31
C ALA A 170 18.63 8.51 -0.88
N VAL A 171 18.94 7.61 0.05
CA VAL A 171 18.59 7.77 1.47
C VAL A 171 19.16 9.06 2.03
N ALA A 172 20.45 9.33 1.84
CA ALA A 172 21.09 10.56 2.33
C ALA A 172 20.42 11.82 1.73
N ASN A 173 20.12 11.83 0.43
CA ASN A 173 19.45 12.96 -0.23
C ASN A 173 18.05 13.22 0.36
N ILE A 174 17.29 12.17 0.69
CA ILE A 174 15.99 12.31 1.34
C ILE A 174 16.19 12.80 2.78
N LEU A 175 17.03 12.16 3.58
CA LEU A 175 17.25 12.53 4.98
C LEU A 175 17.60 14.01 5.14
N TYR A 176 18.43 14.56 4.25
CA TYR A 176 18.85 15.98 4.29
C TYR A 176 18.00 16.92 3.43
N GLY A 177 16.87 16.45 2.89
CA GLY A 177 15.94 17.30 2.14
C GLY A 177 16.45 17.79 0.79
N ILE A 178 17.55 17.23 0.26
CA ILE A 178 18.03 17.49 -1.11
C ILE A 178 16.97 17.01 -2.11
N VAL A 179 16.29 15.92 -1.77
CA VAL A 179 15.14 15.40 -2.49
C VAL A 179 13.95 15.27 -1.53
N ASN A 180 12.80 15.79 -1.94
CA ASN A 180 11.54 15.60 -1.22
C ASN A 180 11.00 14.20 -1.53
N PRO A 181 10.74 13.32 -0.52
CA PRO A 181 10.20 11.99 -0.76
C PRO A 181 8.84 12.06 -1.44
N SER A 182 8.57 11.10 -2.31
CA SER A 182 7.33 11.05 -3.09
C SER A 182 6.88 9.63 -3.43
N GLY A 183 7.53 8.62 -2.85
CA GLY A 183 7.11 7.23 -2.96
C GLY A 183 5.79 6.99 -2.24
N LYS A 184 5.03 6.02 -2.74
CA LYS A 184 3.80 5.53 -2.11
C LYS A 184 3.91 4.01 -1.95
N LEU A 185 3.40 3.49 -0.85
CA LEU A 185 3.39 2.04 -0.61
C LEU A 185 2.62 1.30 -1.70
N ALA A 186 3.25 0.33 -2.33
CA ALA A 186 2.62 -0.58 -3.28
C ALA A 186 1.92 -1.78 -2.59
N GLU A 187 1.89 -1.76 -1.27
CA GLU A 187 1.32 -2.79 -0.41
C GLU A 187 0.72 -2.19 0.85
N THR A 188 -0.10 -2.95 1.56
CA THR A 188 -0.52 -2.62 2.93
C THR A 188 0.47 -3.24 3.89
N ILE A 189 0.95 -2.49 4.88
CA ILE A 189 1.76 -3.03 5.96
C ILE A 189 0.82 -3.42 7.12
N PRO A 190 0.57 -4.72 7.35
CA PRO A 190 -0.27 -5.17 8.47
C PRO A 190 0.45 -4.97 9.80
N VAL A 191 -0.30 -5.01 10.91
CA VAL A 191 0.28 -4.89 12.25
C VAL A 191 1.09 -6.14 12.61
N LYS A 192 0.62 -7.32 12.20
CA LYS A 192 1.24 -8.63 12.50
C LYS A 192 1.01 -9.62 11.36
N LEU A 193 1.84 -10.66 11.30
CA LEU A 193 1.75 -11.70 10.27
C LEU A 193 0.37 -12.38 10.22
N ALA A 194 -0.25 -12.62 11.38
CA ALA A 194 -1.57 -13.28 11.46
C ALA A 194 -2.71 -12.46 10.82
N ASP A 195 -2.49 -11.19 10.52
CA ASP A 195 -3.46 -10.33 9.83
C ASP A 195 -3.44 -10.54 8.31
N ASN A 196 -2.43 -11.25 7.77
CA ASN A 196 -2.33 -11.51 6.34
C ASN A 196 -3.44 -12.45 5.86
N PRO A 197 -4.13 -12.14 4.74
CA PRO A 197 -5.24 -12.97 4.24
C PRO A 197 -4.86 -14.41 3.92
N SER A 198 -3.61 -14.67 3.55
CA SER A 198 -3.12 -16.02 3.26
C SER A 198 -2.60 -16.80 4.48
N TYR A 199 -2.57 -16.19 5.67
CA TYR A 199 -1.93 -16.76 6.87
C TYR A 199 -2.36 -18.18 7.20
N LEU A 200 -3.64 -18.51 7.04
CA LEU A 200 -4.16 -19.86 7.34
C LEU A 200 -3.93 -20.87 6.22
N ASN A 201 -3.57 -20.43 5.03
CA ASN A 201 -3.51 -21.29 3.83
C ASN A 201 -2.11 -21.42 3.27
N PHE A 202 -1.16 -20.60 3.75
CA PHE A 202 0.22 -20.56 3.25
C PHE A 202 1.04 -21.72 3.83
N GLY A 203 1.87 -22.33 2.98
CA GLY A 203 2.89 -23.30 3.42
C GLY A 203 2.37 -24.74 3.66
N GLY A 204 1.22 -25.12 3.16
CA GLY A 204 0.60 -26.44 3.37
C GLY A 204 0.84 -27.46 2.28
N GLY A 205 1.81 -28.39 2.45
CA GLY A 205 1.93 -29.60 1.63
C GLY A 205 2.15 -29.40 0.13
N ASP A 206 1.67 -30.33 -0.70
CA ASP A 206 1.87 -30.35 -2.16
C ASP A 206 0.95 -29.39 -2.93
N LYS A 207 0.00 -28.75 -2.24
CA LYS A 207 -1.00 -27.87 -2.86
C LYS A 207 -0.99 -26.51 -2.16
N VAL A 208 -0.93 -25.45 -2.95
CA VAL A 208 -1.15 -24.07 -2.48
C VAL A 208 -2.55 -23.63 -2.86
N GLU A 209 -3.36 -23.24 -1.88
CA GLU A 209 -4.74 -22.82 -2.07
C GLU A 209 -4.87 -21.31 -1.88
N TYR A 210 -5.25 -20.60 -2.94
CA TYR A 210 -5.52 -19.16 -2.93
C TYR A 210 -6.94 -18.89 -2.45
N ARG A 211 -7.23 -19.16 -1.18
CA ARG A 211 -8.58 -19.04 -0.58
C ARG A 211 -9.05 -17.61 -0.41
N GLU A 212 -8.14 -16.66 -0.43
CA GLU A 212 -8.43 -15.23 -0.37
C GLU A 212 -9.18 -14.72 -1.61
N GLY A 213 -9.10 -15.43 -2.75
CA GLY A 213 -9.75 -15.06 -3.99
C GLY A 213 -9.33 -13.67 -4.47
N VAL A 214 -10.29 -12.75 -4.63
CA VAL A 214 -10.01 -11.35 -5.05
C VAL A 214 -9.54 -10.45 -3.90
N PHE A 215 -9.57 -10.94 -2.67
CA PHE A 215 -9.24 -10.17 -1.47
C PHE A 215 -7.74 -10.27 -1.15
N VAL A 216 -6.92 -9.72 -2.03
CA VAL A 216 -5.46 -9.65 -1.88
C VAL A 216 -5.05 -8.24 -1.46
N GLY A 217 -4.11 -8.11 -0.52
CA GLY A 217 -3.58 -6.83 -0.06
C GLY A 217 -4.68 -5.89 0.47
N TYR A 218 -4.67 -4.61 0.08
CA TYR A 218 -5.61 -3.60 0.55
C TYR A 218 -7.08 -3.96 0.29
N ARG A 219 -7.38 -4.76 -0.74
CA ARG A 219 -8.75 -5.22 -1.02
C ARG A 219 -9.31 -6.03 0.14
N TYR A 220 -8.46 -6.80 0.81
CA TYR A 220 -8.82 -7.52 2.04
C TYR A 220 -8.91 -6.58 3.23
N TYR A 221 -7.84 -5.87 3.54
CA TYR A 221 -7.74 -5.05 4.75
C TYR A 221 -8.78 -3.93 4.78
N ASP A 222 -9.04 -3.28 3.65
CA ASP A 222 -10.01 -2.19 3.57
C ASP A 222 -11.44 -2.71 3.63
N THR A 223 -11.75 -3.83 2.95
CA THR A 223 -13.08 -4.45 3.02
C THR A 223 -13.42 -4.94 4.42
N LYS A 224 -12.44 -5.49 5.15
CA LYS A 224 -12.60 -5.89 6.55
C LYS A 224 -12.53 -4.72 7.53
N GLN A 225 -12.20 -3.52 7.08
CA GLN A 225 -11.94 -2.36 7.95
C GLN A 225 -10.91 -2.69 9.06
N MET A 226 -9.91 -3.50 8.70
CA MET A 226 -8.92 -4.03 9.64
C MET A 226 -7.87 -2.96 9.94
N GLU A 227 -7.43 -2.87 11.19
CA GLU A 227 -6.30 -2.02 11.57
C GLU A 227 -5.03 -2.47 10.84
N VAL A 228 -4.25 -1.50 10.35
CA VAL A 228 -2.98 -1.73 9.66
C VAL A 228 -1.95 -0.71 10.13
N ALA A 229 -0.68 -1.05 10.07
CA ALA A 229 0.38 -0.10 10.37
C ALA A 229 0.39 1.06 9.35
N TYR A 230 0.32 0.72 8.05
CA TYR A 230 0.19 1.69 6.96
C TYR A 230 -0.65 1.11 5.82
N PRO A 231 -1.61 1.89 5.25
CA PRO A 231 -2.44 1.41 4.15
C PRO A 231 -1.72 1.45 2.80
N PHE A 232 -2.22 0.70 1.84
CA PHE A 232 -1.79 0.78 0.45
C PHE A 232 -1.89 2.21 -0.09
N GLY A 233 -0.91 2.61 -0.87
CA GLY A 233 -0.84 3.95 -1.45
C GLY A 233 -0.36 5.05 -0.51
N TYR A 234 -0.09 4.75 0.76
CA TYR A 234 0.36 5.72 1.75
C TYR A 234 1.81 6.18 1.51
N GLY A 235 2.08 7.43 1.80
CA GLY A 235 3.40 8.03 1.79
C GLY A 235 3.31 9.54 1.98
N LEU A 236 4.18 10.08 2.84
CA LEU A 236 4.28 11.49 3.19
C LEU A 236 5.25 12.23 2.27
N SER A 237 5.20 13.54 2.35
CA SER A 237 6.09 14.49 1.68
C SER A 237 6.56 15.54 2.70
N TYR A 238 7.63 16.27 2.39
CA TYR A 238 8.03 17.47 3.14
C TYR A 238 7.17 18.70 2.82
N THR A 239 6.18 18.55 1.94
CA THR A 239 5.17 19.56 1.62
C THR A 239 3.76 18.96 1.77
N THR A 240 2.75 19.78 1.58
CA THR A 240 1.34 19.39 1.67
C THR A 240 0.61 19.63 0.37
N PHE A 241 -0.41 18.81 0.09
CA PHE A 241 -1.22 18.92 -1.13
C PHE A 241 -2.70 18.96 -0.78
N THR A 242 -3.46 19.77 -1.53
CA THR A 242 -4.92 19.77 -1.51
C THR A 242 -5.46 19.34 -2.86
N TYR A 243 -6.63 18.71 -2.82
CA TYR A 243 -7.35 18.24 -3.99
C TYR A 243 -8.66 19.02 -4.10
N SER A 244 -9.02 19.43 -5.31
CA SER A 244 -10.23 20.21 -5.56
C SER A 244 -10.75 19.97 -6.98
N ASN A 245 -11.94 20.50 -7.28
CA ASN A 245 -12.50 20.56 -8.62
C ASN A 245 -12.55 19.21 -9.33
N LEU A 246 -13.08 18.17 -8.66
CA LEU A 246 -13.32 16.87 -9.29
C LEU A 246 -14.35 17.03 -10.41
N GLN A 247 -13.98 16.60 -11.61
CA GLN A 247 -14.85 16.63 -12.79
C GLN A 247 -14.92 15.24 -13.41
N ILE A 248 -16.11 14.81 -13.75
CA ILE A 248 -16.39 13.54 -14.45
C ILE A 248 -17.08 13.85 -15.77
N SER A 249 -16.51 13.39 -16.88
CA SER A 249 -16.99 13.73 -18.22
C SER A 249 -18.39 13.22 -18.54
N ASN A 250 -18.81 12.13 -17.92
CA ASN A 250 -20.15 11.55 -18.07
C ASN A 250 -20.55 10.81 -16.79
N THR A 251 -21.64 11.23 -16.16
CA THR A 251 -22.17 10.61 -14.94
C THR A 251 -23.17 9.48 -15.23
N ASN A 252 -23.56 9.27 -16.49
CA ASN A 252 -24.45 8.18 -16.92
C ASN A 252 -23.84 7.43 -18.13
N PRO A 253 -22.64 6.83 -17.96
CA PRO A 253 -21.98 6.13 -19.06
C PRO A 253 -22.62 4.77 -19.34
N THR A 254 -22.37 4.26 -20.54
CA THR A 254 -22.52 2.86 -20.89
C THR A 254 -21.20 2.11 -20.68
N GLU A 255 -21.23 0.78 -20.71
CA GLU A 255 -20.02 -0.05 -20.62
C GLU A 255 -19.07 0.12 -21.83
N LYS A 256 -19.50 0.83 -22.86
CA LYS A 256 -18.69 1.11 -24.07
C LYS A 256 -17.99 2.46 -24.01
N ASP A 257 -18.39 3.31 -23.08
CA ASP A 257 -17.85 4.66 -22.95
C ASP A 257 -16.54 4.65 -22.17
N THR A 258 -15.72 5.65 -22.46
CA THR A 258 -14.58 6.00 -21.62
C THR A 258 -14.93 7.22 -20.78
N VAL A 259 -14.88 7.09 -19.48
CA VAL A 259 -15.13 8.18 -18.53
C VAL A 259 -13.79 8.85 -18.21
N THR A 260 -13.70 10.15 -18.44
CA THR A 260 -12.54 10.96 -18.04
C THR A 260 -12.80 11.57 -16.68
N VAL A 261 -11.85 11.37 -15.75
CA VAL A 261 -11.85 11.93 -14.40
C VAL A 261 -10.72 12.94 -14.29
N SER A 262 -11.03 14.17 -13.94
CA SER A 262 -10.04 15.25 -13.75
C SER A 262 -10.13 15.81 -12.33
N VAL A 263 -8.99 16.15 -11.73
CA VAL A 263 -8.90 16.75 -10.40
C VAL A 263 -7.76 17.76 -10.37
N ASP A 264 -7.97 18.88 -9.70
CA ASP A 264 -6.91 19.88 -9.46
C ASP A 264 -6.15 19.53 -8.19
N VAL A 265 -4.82 19.50 -8.28
CA VAL A 265 -3.92 19.27 -7.16
C VAL A 265 -3.05 20.51 -6.95
N THR A 266 -3.07 21.05 -5.73
CA THR A 266 -2.31 22.24 -5.36
C THR A 266 -1.29 21.90 -4.29
N ASN A 267 -0.05 22.31 -4.49
CA ASN A 267 0.97 22.27 -3.43
C ASN A 267 0.76 23.46 -2.48
N THR A 268 0.31 23.18 -1.27
CA THR A 268 -0.01 24.19 -0.23
C THR A 268 1.12 24.45 0.75
N GLY A 269 2.25 23.75 0.62
CA GLY A 269 3.41 23.94 1.46
C GLY A 269 4.49 24.81 0.79
N ASN A 270 5.65 24.89 1.43
CA ASN A 270 6.74 25.81 1.06
C ASN A 270 7.86 25.16 0.25
N VAL A 271 7.78 23.88 -0.05
CA VAL A 271 8.81 23.11 -0.78
C VAL A 271 8.18 22.49 -2.01
N ALA A 272 8.93 22.46 -3.12
CA ALA A 272 8.50 21.71 -4.29
C ALA A 272 8.39 20.21 -3.96
N GLY A 273 7.34 19.56 -4.47
CA GLY A 273 7.10 18.15 -4.19
C GLY A 273 6.38 17.45 -5.33
N LYS A 274 6.27 16.12 -5.21
CA LYS A 274 5.49 15.29 -6.12
C LYS A 274 4.42 14.58 -5.33
N GLU A 275 3.22 14.50 -5.93
CA GLU A 275 2.10 13.76 -5.37
C GLU A 275 1.64 12.69 -6.37
N ALA A 276 1.36 11.48 -5.87
CA ALA A 276 0.75 10.43 -6.66
C ALA A 276 -0.74 10.37 -6.36
N VAL A 277 -1.51 10.96 -7.25
CA VAL A 277 -2.99 10.97 -7.20
C VAL A 277 -3.50 9.58 -7.56
N GLN A 278 -4.37 9.01 -6.74
CA GLN A 278 -4.87 7.65 -6.89
C GLN A 278 -6.37 7.67 -7.15
N LEU A 279 -6.80 6.93 -8.17
CA LEU A 279 -8.19 6.83 -8.60
C LEU A 279 -8.72 5.42 -8.32
N TYR A 280 -9.73 5.35 -7.47
CA TYR A 280 -10.40 4.11 -7.10
C TYR A 280 -11.84 4.09 -7.59
N VAL A 281 -12.36 2.90 -7.82
CA VAL A 281 -13.76 2.65 -8.15
C VAL A 281 -14.35 1.68 -7.14
N LYS A 282 -15.52 2.05 -6.60
CA LYS A 282 -16.35 1.22 -5.71
C LYS A 282 -17.65 0.90 -6.40
N ASP A 283 -17.99 -0.38 -6.47
CA ASP A 283 -19.31 -0.84 -6.93
C ASP A 283 -20.29 -0.80 -5.75
N MET A 284 -21.31 0.05 -5.84
CA MET A 284 -22.27 0.28 -4.76
C MET A 284 -23.48 -0.67 -4.83
N THR A 285 -23.69 -1.35 -5.95
CA THR A 285 -24.86 -2.17 -6.21
C THR A 285 -24.52 -3.60 -6.62
N ALA A 286 -23.30 -4.05 -6.33
CA ALA A 286 -22.80 -5.35 -6.73
C ALA A 286 -23.71 -6.48 -6.24
N SER A 287 -24.12 -7.34 -7.16
CA SER A 287 -24.83 -8.58 -6.88
C SER A 287 -23.89 -9.75 -6.53
N THR A 288 -22.60 -9.51 -6.53
CA THR A 288 -21.55 -10.48 -6.20
C THR A 288 -20.60 -9.88 -5.18
N ILE A 289 -19.84 -10.75 -4.50
CA ILE A 289 -18.84 -10.32 -3.51
C ILE A 289 -17.70 -9.61 -4.23
N ARG A 290 -17.47 -8.34 -3.88
CA ARG A 290 -16.40 -7.49 -4.41
C ARG A 290 -15.64 -6.78 -3.31
N PRO A 291 -14.37 -6.38 -3.56
CA PRO A 291 -13.64 -5.51 -2.67
C PRO A 291 -14.36 -4.17 -2.46
N GLU A 292 -14.13 -3.55 -1.29
CA GLU A 292 -14.68 -2.23 -0.95
C GLU A 292 -14.41 -1.20 -2.04
N LYS A 293 -13.21 -1.21 -2.61
CA LYS A 293 -12.79 -0.37 -3.75
C LYS A 293 -11.58 -0.99 -4.44
N GLU A 294 -11.35 -0.60 -5.67
CA GLU A 294 -10.22 -1.06 -6.47
C GLU A 294 -9.51 0.11 -7.15
N LEU A 295 -8.18 0.15 -7.05
CA LEU A 295 -7.35 1.12 -7.79
C LEU A 295 -7.49 0.87 -9.29
N LYS A 296 -7.87 1.91 -10.03
CA LYS A 296 -8.08 1.86 -11.50
C LYS A 296 -7.17 2.81 -12.27
N GLY A 297 -6.53 3.75 -11.56
CA GLY A 297 -5.55 4.64 -12.15
C GLY A 297 -4.75 5.38 -11.11
N PHE A 298 -3.59 5.86 -11.50
CA PHE A 298 -2.79 6.81 -10.71
C PHE A 298 -1.95 7.66 -11.65
N GLU A 299 -1.63 8.87 -11.18
CA GLU A 299 -0.77 9.81 -11.91
C GLU A 299 0.10 10.55 -10.91
N LYS A 300 1.41 10.66 -11.19
CA LYS A 300 2.37 11.36 -10.34
C LYS A 300 2.68 12.73 -10.92
N VAL A 301 2.31 13.79 -10.19
CA VAL A 301 2.48 15.18 -10.61
C VAL A 301 3.51 15.91 -9.76
N GLN A 302 4.39 16.68 -10.40
CA GLN A 302 5.34 17.57 -9.71
C GLN A 302 4.77 18.99 -9.65
N LEU A 303 4.86 19.60 -8.47
CA LEU A 303 4.30 20.92 -8.17
C LEU A 303 5.31 21.79 -7.40
N ALA A 304 5.52 23.00 -7.85
CA ALA A 304 6.21 24.04 -7.09
C ALA A 304 5.30 24.54 -5.94
N PRO A 305 5.82 25.22 -4.92
CA PRO A 305 5.00 25.87 -3.89
C PRO A 305 3.94 26.79 -4.49
N GLY A 306 2.68 26.60 -4.10
CA GLY A 306 1.53 27.35 -4.61
C GLY A 306 1.06 26.96 -6.01
N GLU A 307 1.75 26.05 -6.70
CA GLU A 307 1.36 25.59 -8.04
C GLU A 307 0.16 24.66 -7.97
N THR A 308 -0.76 24.83 -8.91
CA THR A 308 -1.90 23.93 -9.16
C THR A 308 -1.76 23.28 -10.53
N LYS A 309 -2.00 21.99 -10.63
CA LYS A 309 -2.10 21.26 -11.90
C LYS A 309 -3.31 20.37 -11.91
N THR A 310 -3.96 20.29 -13.08
CA THR A 310 -5.04 19.33 -13.31
C THR A 310 -4.46 17.99 -13.70
N VAL A 311 -4.82 16.96 -12.95
CA VAL A 311 -4.52 15.55 -13.24
C VAL A 311 -5.73 14.92 -13.90
N THR A 312 -5.52 14.18 -14.98
CA THR A 312 -6.60 13.56 -15.76
C THR A 312 -6.32 12.07 -15.95
N MET A 313 -7.30 11.24 -15.60
CA MET A 313 -7.24 9.79 -15.74
C MET A 313 -8.47 9.28 -16.50
N LYS A 314 -8.38 8.08 -17.06
CA LYS A 314 -9.46 7.49 -17.87
C LYS A 314 -9.91 6.17 -17.26
N LEU A 315 -11.22 5.98 -17.21
CA LEU A 315 -11.87 4.74 -16.81
C LEU A 315 -12.59 4.14 -18.03
N ASP A 316 -12.23 2.92 -18.35
CA ASP A 316 -12.85 2.12 -19.43
C ASP A 316 -13.77 1.04 -18.83
N LYS A 317 -14.32 0.14 -19.67
CA LYS A 317 -15.13 -0.99 -19.25
C LYS A 317 -14.47 -1.81 -18.11
N ARG A 318 -13.15 -2.06 -18.22
CA ARG A 318 -12.40 -2.85 -17.25
C ARG A 318 -12.34 -2.21 -15.86
N SER A 319 -12.47 -0.91 -15.81
CA SER A 319 -12.47 -0.16 -14.55
C SER A 319 -13.69 -0.47 -13.67
N PHE A 320 -14.81 -0.85 -14.28
CA PHE A 320 -16.09 -1.18 -13.63
C PHE A 320 -16.35 -2.68 -13.55
N ALA A 321 -15.63 -3.47 -14.34
CA ALA A 321 -15.90 -4.89 -14.56
C ALA A 321 -15.21 -5.81 -13.54
N TRP A 322 -15.79 -7.00 -13.40
CA TRP A 322 -15.21 -8.18 -12.79
C TRP A 322 -15.24 -9.36 -13.77
N TYR A 323 -14.34 -10.33 -13.61
CA TYR A 323 -14.32 -11.49 -14.50
C TYR A 323 -15.46 -12.45 -14.14
N ASN A 324 -16.37 -12.68 -15.08
CA ASN A 324 -17.47 -13.60 -14.93
C ASN A 324 -17.16 -14.94 -15.61
N THR A 325 -17.15 -16.01 -14.83
CA THR A 325 -16.77 -17.35 -15.30
C THR A 325 -17.82 -17.99 -16.24
N GLN A 326 -19.10 -17.60 -16.14
CA GLN A 326 -20.14 -18.07 -17.04
C GLN A 326 -20.04 -17.41 -18.43
N LEU A 327 -19.70 -16.12 -18.46
CA LEU A 327 -19.47 -15.39 -19.70
C LEU A 327 -18.07 -15.65 -20.27
N GLN A 328 -17.15 -16.16 -19.44
CA GLN A 328 -15.70 -16.23 -19.73
C GLN A 328 -15.14 -14.87 -20.21
N ASP A 329 -15.69 -13.79 -19.68
CA ASP A 329 -15.35 -12.41 -20.05
C ASP A 329 -15.53 -11.46 -18.86
N TRP A 330 -15.09 -10.23 -19.04
CA TRP A 330 -15.24 -9.12 -18.13
C TRP A 330 -16.65 -8.53 -18.20
N TYR A 331 -17.34 -8.59 -17.07
CA TYR A 331 -18.71 -8.13 -16.90
C TYR A 331 -18.76 -6.83 -16.10
N ALA A 332 -19.26 -5.76 -16.73
CA ALA A 332 -19.57 -4.49 -16.07
C ALA A 332 -21.09 -4.47 -15.81
N ALA A 333 -21.50 -4.53 -14.55
CA ALA A 333 -22.90 -4.51 -14.18
C ALA A 333 -23.52 -3.12 -14.32
N SER A 334 -24.80 -3.05 -14.66
CA SER A 334 -25.57 -1.80 -14.51
C SER A 334 -25.72 -1.49 -13.03
N GLY A 335 -25.56 -0.19 -12.66
CA GLY A 335 -25.73 0.24 -11.30
C GLY A 335 -24.90 1.46 -10.94
N LYS A 336 -24.88 1.79 -9.65
CA LYS A 336 -24.15 2.94 -9.12
C LYS A 336 -22.71 2.57 -8.76
N TYR A 337 -21.80 3.41 -9.20
CA TYR A 337 -20.39 3.32 -8.88
C TYR A 337 -19.91 4.62 -8.25
N GLU A 338 -19.14 4.52 -7.19
CA GLU A 338 -18.48 5.66 -6.57
C GLU A 338 -17.06 5.78 -7.11
N ILE A 339 -16.75 6.94 -7.68
CA ILE A 339 -15.43 7.33 -8.17
C ILE A 339 -14.73 8.05 -7.05
N LEU A 340 -13.61 7.52 -6.59
CA LEU A 340 -12.89 7.98 -5.40
C LEU A 340 -11.50 8.46 -5.80
N VAL A 341 -11.15 9.69 -5.45
CA VAL A 341 -9.81 10.25 -5.68
C VAL A 341 -9.14 10.50 -4.34
N GLY A 342 -7.95 9.95 -4.17
CA GLY A 342 -7.26 10.01 -2.89
C GLY A 342 -5.74 10.00 -2.97
N ALA A 343 -5.12 10.20 -1.81
CA ALA A 343 -3.68 10.14 -1.58
C ALA A 343 -3.21 8.74 -1.11
N SER A 344 -4.15 7.89 -0.71
CA SER A 344 -3.97 6.47 -0.39
C SER A 344 -5.32 5.75 -0.44
N SER A 345 -5.33 4.44 -0.25
CA SER A 345 -6.58 3.65 -0.20
C SER A 345 -7.49 4.05 0.98
N ARG A 346 -6.96 4.73 1.99
CA ARG A 346 -7.72 5.20 3.17
C ARG A 346 -7.73 6.72 3.35
N ASP A 347 -7.07 7.45 2.49
CA ASP A 347 -7.11 8.91 2.46
C ASP A 347 -7.79 9.38 1.17
N ILE A 348 -9.12 9.20 1.14
CA ILE A 348 -9.96 9.66 0.04
C ILE A 348 -10.29 11.13 0.26
N ARG A 349 -9.98 11.95 -0.73
CA ARG A 349 -10.12 13.41 -0.68
C ARG A 349 -11.37 13.92 -1.37
N LEU A 350 -11.75 13.29 -2.47
CA LEU A 350 -12.91 13.66 -3.28
C LEU A 350 -13.62 12.41 -3.76
N SER A 351 -14.94 12.48 -3.90
CA SER A 351 -15.74 11.41 -4.50
C SER A 351 -16.93 11.95 -5.26
N GLU A 352 -17.39 11.18 -6.25
CA GLU A 352 -18.58 11.45 -7.05
C GLU A 352 -19.22 10.13 -7.48
N THR A 353 -20.54 10.08 -7.57
CA THR A 353 -21.28 8.88 -7.97
C THR A 353 -21.69 8.97 -9.43
N ILE A 354 -21.50 7.89 -10.16
CA ILE A 354 -22.00 7.70 -11.53
C ILE A 354 -22.99 6.54 -11.58
N GLU A 355 -23.85 6.52 -12.60
CA GLU A 355 -24.79 5.42 -12.86
C GLU A 355 -24.48 4.77 -14.21
N LEU A 356 -23.84 3.60 -14.18
CA LEU A 356 -23.47 2.85 -15.40
C LEU A 356 -24.66 2.07 -15.93
N SER A 357 -24.93 2.18 -17.23
CA SER A 357 -25.89 1.35 -17.96
C SER A 357 -25.14 0.32 -18.81
N SER A 358 -25.31 -0.97 -18.52
CA SER A 358 -24.68 -2.04 -19.27
C SER A 358 -25.67 -2.81 -20.12
N SER A 359 -25.31 -3.09 -21.36
CA SER A 359 -26.05 -3.98 -22.24
C SER A 359 -25.67 -5.46 -22.07
N GLN A 360 -24.66 -5.74 -21.24
CA GLN A 360 -24.23 -7.11 -20.97
C GLN A 360 -25.25 -7.85 -20.12
N VAL A 361 -25.56 -9.08 -20.48
CA VAL A 361 -26.48 -9.95 -19.75
C VAL A 361 -25.74 -11.24 -19.38
N ILE A 362 -25.79 -11.61 -18.12
CA ILE A 362 -25.35 -12.95 -17.68
C ILE A 362 -26.48 -13.92 -17.97
N PRO A 363 -26.29 -14.96 -18.82
CA PRO A 363 -27.30 -15.96 -19.05
C PRO A 363 -27.68 -16.65 -17.74
N MET A 364 -28.98 -16.72 -17.47
CA MET A 364 -29.47 -17.46 -16.33
C MET A 364 -29.41 -18.97 -16.62
N HIS A 365 -28.64 -19.70 -15.83
CA HIS A 365 -28.63 -21.16 -15.87
C HIS A 365 -29.64 -21.71 -14.86
N ILE A 366 -30.80 -22.20 -15.36
CA ILE A 366 -31.84 -22.77 -14.53
C ILE A 366 -31.45 -24.19 -14.15
N HIS A 367 -31.50 -24.51 -12.86
CA HIS A 367 -31.23 -25.84 -12.30
C HIS A 367 -32.19 -26.14 -11.14
N MET A 368 -32.15 -27.36 -10.59
CA MET A 368 -33.10 -27.82 -9.58
C MET A 368 -33.12 -26.96 -8.29
N ASN A 369 -32.05 -26.23 -7.99
CA ASN A 369 -31.98 -25.34 -6.82
C ASN A 369 -32.28 -23.88 -7.16
N THR A 370 -32.68 -23.56 -8.39
CA THR A 370 -33.06 -22.20 -8.77
C THR A 370 -34.32 -21.80 -8.01
N THR A 371 -34.23 -20.68 -7.31
CA THR A 371 -35.34 -20.19 -6.48
C THR A 371 -36.39 -19.46 -7.30
N LEU A 372 -37.62 -19.41 -6.83
CA LEU A 372 -38.66 -18.56 -7.45
C LEU A 372 -38.25 -17.09 -7.50
N GLY A 373 -37.57 -16.61 -6.45
CA GLY A 373 -37.06 -15.24 -6.41
C GLY A 373 -36.10 -14.93 -7.55
N GLU A 374 -35.20 -15.85 -7.88
CA GLU A 374 -34.27 -15.70 -9.03
C GLU A 374 -35.06 -15.68 -10.35
N LEU A 375 -36.06 -16.54 -10.50
CA LEU A 375 -36.92 -16.56 -11.70
C LEU A 375 -37.74 -15.28 -11.83
N PHE A 376 -38.27 -14.72 -10.74
CA PHE A 376 -39.02 -13.46 -10.75
C PHE A 376 -38.15 -12.23 -11.05
N ASN A 377 -36.90 -12.26 -10.63
CA ASN A 377 -35.97 -11.13 -10.83
C ASN A 377 -35.36 -11.11 -12.24
N ASN A 378 -35.43 -12.20 -13.00
CA ASN A 378 -34.93 -12.27 -14.35
C ASN A 378 -36.03 -11.92 -15.37
N PRO A 379 -35.87 -10.88 -16.21
CA PRO A 379 -36.87 -10.46 -17.19
C PRO A 379 -37.32 -11.59 -18.13
N ASN A 380 -36.41 -12.50 -18.49
CA ASN A 380 -36.71 -13.60 -19.45
C ASN A 380 -37.52 -14.75 -18.83
N THR A 381 -37.54 -14.87 -17.49
CA THR A 381 -38.23 -15.96 -16.80
C THR A 381 -39.39 -15.48 -15.95
N LYS A 382 -39.53 -14.17 -15.75
CA LYS A 382 -40.52 -13.56 -14.85
C LYS A 382 -41.94 -13.96 -15.12
N GLU A 383 -42.38 -13.95 -16.39
CA GLU A 383 -43.76 -14.30 -16.77
C GLU A 383 -44.01 -15.80 -16.59
N ALA A 384 -43.06 -16.66 -16.98
CA ALA A 384 -43.14 -18.08 -16.74
C ALA A 384 -43.18 -18.43 -15.22
N ALA A 385 -42.44 -17.70 -14.40
CA ALA A 385 -42.45 -17.85 -12.97
C ALA A 385 -43.79 -17.46 -12.34
N LYS A 386 -44.43 -16.38 -12.83
CA LYS A 386 -45.79 -15.99 -12.40
C LYS A 386 -46.83 -17.07 -12.73
N GLU A 387 -46.80 -17.58 -13.97
CA GLU A 387 -47.69 -18.62 -14.42
C GLU A 387 -47.54 -19.91 -13.58
N LEU A 388 -46.28 -20.34 -13.38
CA LEU A 388 -45.93 -21.51 -12.56
C LEU A 388 -46.48 -21.37 -11.12
N THR A 389 -46.26 -20.19 -10.52
CA THR A 389 -46.71 -19.92 -9.14
C THR A 389 -48.22 -19.89 -9.04
N SER A 390 -48.92 -19.32 -10.04
CA SER A 390 -50.38 -19.28 -10.11
C SER A 390 -50.97 -20.69 -10.21
N ARG A 391 -50.39 -21.55 -11.07
CA ARG A 391 -50.79 -22.95 -11.22
C ARG A 391 -50.58 -23.75 -9.91
N TYR A 392 -49.43 -23.52 -9.27
CA TYR A 392 -49.12 -24.19 -7.99
C TYR A 392 -50.08 -23.79 -6.88
N LEU A 393 -50.37 -22.49 -6.74
CA LEU A 393 -51.33 -21.98 -5.75
C LEU A 393 -52.77 -22.47 -6.04
N ALA A 394 -53.19 -22.53 -7.31
CA ALA A 394 -54.48 -23.07 -7.72
C ALA A 394 -54.61 -24.56 -7.37
N ALA A 395 -53.55 -25.35 -7.58
CA ALA A 395 -53.53 -26.77 -7.22
C ALA A 395 -53.56 -27.00 -5.68
N MET A 396 -52.90 -26.12 -4.90
CA MET A 396 -52.96 -26.18 -3.44
C MET A 396 -54.31 -25.75 -2.89
N ASN A 397 -54.99 -24.79 -3.49
CA ASN A 397 -56.30 -24.31 -3.04
C ASN A 397 -57.48 -25.17 -3.57
N GLY A 398 -57.28 -25.90 -4.66
CA GLY A 398 -58.30 -26.78 -5.25
C GLY A 398 -58.35 -28.20 -4.66
N GLY A 399 -57.47 -28.53 -3.70
CA GLY A 399 -57.45 -29.86 -3.06
C GLY A 399 -58.36 -30.04 -1.86
N SER A 400 -59.33 -29.13 -1.59
CA SER A 400 -60.22 -29.20 -0.44
C SER A 400 -61.71 -29.53 -0.76
N ASP A 401 -62.02 -29.96 -2.00
CA ASP A 401 -63.34 -30.40 -2.33
C ASP A 401 -63.35 -31.82 -2.93
N THR A 402 -63.11 -32.83 -2.10
CA THR A 402 -63.66 -34.18 -2.29
C THR A 402 -63.74 -34.82 -0.92
N ALA A 403 -64.89 -34.68 -0.27
CA ALA A 403 -65.45 -35.65 0.67
C ALA A 403 -66.77 -36.09 0.14
#